data_826730dcdf3808f87e0f879375c39c14
#
_entry.id   826730dcdf3808f87e0f879375c39c14
#
_cell.length_a   1.000
_cell.length_b   1.000
_cell.length_c   1.000
_cell.angle_alpha   90.00
_cell.angle_beta   90.00
_cell.angle_gamma   90.00
#
_symmetry.space_group_name_H-M   'P 1'
#
loop_
_entity.id
_entity.type
_entity.pdbx_description
1 polymer ?
#
loop_
_entity_poly.entity_id
_entity_poly.type
_entity_poly.pdbx_seq_one_letter_code
_entity_poly.pdbx_strand_id
1 'polypeptide(L)'
;GHARDRQGRLISCEHDTRRITRTEYDGSVTVLADSYQGKRLNSPNDIVVKSDGTIWFTDPPFGISGFYEGHKATPELPQNVYCLEPESRKLSVVL
;
A
#
# COMPACT_ATOMS: atom_id res chain seq x y z
N GLY A 1 -2.86 -7.08 4.37
CA GLY A 1 -3.78 -7.64 3.38
C GLY A 1 -3.11 -7.96 2.06
N HIS A 2 -3.76 -8.80 1.32
CA HIS A 2 -3.29 -9.29 0.03
C HIS A 2 -4.42 -9.31 -0.97
N ALA A 3 -4.06 -9.13 -2.25
CA ALA A 3 -4.99 -9.29 -3.36
C ALA A 3 -4.22 -9.79 -4.57
N ARG A 4 -4.93 -10.23 -5.60
CA ARG A 4 -4.32 -10.58 -6.88
C ARG A 4 -4.62 -9.50 -7.90
N ASP A 5 -3.63 -9.16 -8.72
CA ASP A 5 -3.89 -8.27 -9.84
C ASP A 5 -4.53 -9.05 -11.01
N ARG A 6 -4.83 -8.35 -12.10
CA ARG A 6 -5.51 -8.98 -13.24
C ARG A 6 -4.65 -10.01 -13.95
N GLN A 7 -3.34 -9.98 -13.76
CA GLN A 7 -2.39 -10.94 -14.29
C GLN A 7 -2.07 -12.06 -13.28
N GLY A 8 -2.76 -12.09 -12.14
CA GLY A 8 -2.60 -13.12 -11.13
C GLY A 8 -1.44 -12.92 -10.17
N ARG A 9 -0.74 -11.79 -10.23
CA ARG A 9 0.37 -11.52 -9.33
C ARG A 9 -0.13 -11.04 -7.97
N LEU A 10 0.61 -11.37 -6.92
CA LEU A 10 0.24 -11.02 -5.55
C LEU A 10 0.56 -9.55 -5.28
N ILE A 11 -0.45 -8.82 -4.82
CA ILE A 11 -0.30 -7.44 -4.35
C ILE A 11 -0.42 -7.48 -2.83
N SER A 12 0.51 -6.86 -2.13
CA SER A 12 0.58 -6.94 -0.67
C SER A 12 0.67 -5.56 -0.03
N CYS A 13 -0.02 -5.42 1.10
CA CYS A 13 0.20 -4.32 2.04
C CYS A 13 1.26 -4.77 3.03
N GLU A 14 2.35 -4.01 3.14
CA GLU A 14 3.43 -4.31 4.10
C GLU A 14 3.39 -3.30 5.23
N HIS A 15 3.18 -3.78 6.46
CA HIS A 15 3.08 -2.92 7.65
C HIS A 15 4.43 -2.33 8.04
N ASP A 16 5.44 -3.16 8.22
CA ASP A 16 6.74 -2.74 8.74
C ASP A 16 7.46 -1.81 7.78
N THR A 17 7.42 -2.12 6.50
CA THR A 17 8.07 -1.30 5.47
C THR A 17 7.17 -0.19 4.96
N ARG A 18 5.88 -0.19 5.35
CA ARG A 18 4.92 0.88 5.06
C ARG A 18 4.76 1.11 3.55
N ARG A 19 4.51 0.03 2.82
CA ARG A 19 4.47 0.11 1.36
C ARG A 19 3.50 -0.89 0.73
N ILE A 20 3.15 -0.65 -0.53
CA ILE A 20 2.43 -1.58 -1.38
C ILE A 20 3.44 -2.24 -2.31
N THR A 21 3.42 -3.56 -2.38
CA THR A 21 4.34 -4.32 -3.22
C THR A 21 3.60 -5.28 -4.13
N ARG A 22 4.28 -5.67 -5.21
CA ARG A 22 3.81 -6.71 -6.13
C ARG A 22 4.88 -7.78 -6.23
N THR A 23 4.47 -9.04 -6.04
CA THR A 23 5.37 -10.18 -6.25
C THR A 23 5.28 -10.61 -7.71
N GLU A 24 6.39 -10.53 -8.40
CA GLU A 24 6.48 -10.86 -9.82
C GLU A 24 6.48 -12.39 -10.01
N TYR A 25 6.32 -12.85 -11.26
CA TYR A 25 6.28 -14.27 -11.55
C TYR A 25 7.58 -15.01 -11.21
N ASP A 26 8.70 -14.30 -11.25
CA ASP A 26 10.02 -14.89 -10.92
C ASP A 26 10.31 -14.84 -9.41
N GLY A 27 9.38 -14.36 -8.60
CA GLY A 27 9.53 -14.25 -7.15
C GLY A 27 10.14 -12.93 -6.68
N SER A 28 10.59 -12.06 -7.57
CA SER A 28 11.08 -10.75 -7.18
C SER A 28 9.94 -9.86 -6.72
N VAL A 29 10.26 -8.81 -5.95
CA VAL A 29 9.27 -7.89 -5.38
C VAL A 29 9.48 -6.50 -5.94
N THR A 30 8.42 -5.93 -6.48
CA THR A 30 8.40 -4.55 -6.97
C THR A 30 7.64 -3.66 -6.00
N VAL A 31 8.25 -2.57 -5.57
CA VAL A 31 7.54 -1.58 -4.74
C VAL A 31 6.68 -0.71 -5.65
N LEU A 32 5.38 -0.73 -5.42
CA LEU A 32 4.43 0.06 -6.21
C LEU A 32 4.18 1.42 -5.59
N ALA A 33 4.17 1.52 -4.26
CA ALA A 33 3.96 2.77 -3.55
C ALA A 33 4.53 2.69 -2.14
N ASP A 34 5.18 3.76 -1.68
CA ASP A 34 5.66 3.90 -0.31
C ASP A 34 5.44 5.30 0.25
N SER A 35 5.01 6.23 -0.59
CA SER A 35 4.84 7.63 -0.20
C SER A 35 3.75 8.29 -1.03
N TYR A 36 3.22 9.38 -0.49
CA TYR A 36 2.26 10.24 -1.18
C TYR A 36 2.68 11.70 -0.97
N GLN A 37 2.92 12.41 -2.07
CA GLN A 37 3.36 13.82 -2.05
C GLN A 37 4.60 14.03 -1.17
N GLY A 38 5.54 13.10 -1.26
CA GLY A 38 6.83 13.17 -0.55
C GLY A 38 6.79 12.72 0.90
N LYS A 39 5.63 12.29 1.42
CA LYS A 39 5.48 11.81 2.80
C LYS A 39 5.23 10.32 2.81
N ARG A 40 5.81 9.62 3.79
CA ARG A 40 5.65 8.17 3.87
C ARG A 40 4.22 7.77 4.21
N LEU A 41 3.77 6.68 3.59
CA LEU A 41 2.52 6.04 3.97
C LEU A 41 2.55 5.64 5.44
N ASN A 42 1.37 5.52 6.06
CA ASN A 42 1.26 5.09 7.44
C ASN A 42 1.57 3.60 7.56
N SER A 43 0.56 2.75 7.49
CA SER A 43 0.74 1.30 7.47
C SER A 43 -0.38 0.68 6.64
N PRO A 44 -0.18 0.54 5.32
CA PRO A 44 -1.22 0.01 4.45
C PRO A 44 -1.78 -1.30 4.97
N ASN A 45 -3.09 -1.47 4.95
CA ASN A 45 -3.77 -2.57 5.62
C ASN A 45 -4.65 -3.38 4.67
N ASP A 46 -5.82 -2.85 4.33
CA ASP A 46 -6.76 -3.55 3.45
C ASP A 46 -6.55 -3.12 2.00
N ILE A 47 -6.70 -4.06 1.08
CA ILE A 47 -6.42 -3.83 -0.32
C ILE A 47 -7.41 -4.58 -1.21
N VAL A 48 -7.78 -3.96 -2.33
CA VAL A 48 -8.60 -4.57 -3.36
C VAL A 48 -8.10 -4.13 -4.72
N VAL A 49 -8.15 -5.04 -5.69
CA VAL A 49 -7.85 -4.72 -7.09
C VAL A 49 -9.17 -4.66 -7.84
N LYS A 50 -9.45 -3.51 -8.44
CA LYS A 50 -10.66 -3.28 -9.19
C LYS A 50 -10.59 -3.87 -10.60
N SER A 51 -11.75 -4.04 -11.25
CA SER A 51 -11.82 -4.64 -12.59
C SER A 51 -11.06 -3.84 -13.65
N ASP A 52 -10.85 -2.54 -13.42
CA ASP A 52 -10.07 -1.69 -14.31
C ASP A 52 -8.55 -1.79 -14.05
N GLY A 53 -8.12 -2.61 -13.10
CA GLY A 53 -6.72 -2.80 -12.74
C GLY A 53 -6.20 -1.86 -11.66
N THR A 54 -6.98 -0.87 -11.23
CA THR A 54 -6.54 0.02 -10.16
C THR A 54 -6.55 -0.69 -8.81
N ILE A 55 -5.63 -0.29 -7.93
CA ILE A 55 -5.46 -0.87 -6.61
C ILE A 55 -5.92 0.15 -5.59
N TRP A 56 -6.89 -0.23 -4.76
CA TRP A 56 -7.42 0.63 -3.71
C TRP A 56 -7.01 0.07 -2.37
N PHE A 57 -6.48 0.91 -1.49
CA PHE A 57 -6.03 0.45 -0.18
C PHE A 57 -6.27 1.49 0.91
N THR A 58 -6.42 1.00 2.13
CA THR A 58 -6.53 1.82 3.33
C THR A 58 -5.16 1.99 3.94
N ASP A 59 -4.93 3.14 4.60
CA ASP A 59 -3.63 3.47 5.16
C ASP A 59 -3.73 3.97 6.60
N PRO A 60 -4.20 3.13 7.53
CA PRO A 60 -4.33 3.53 8.93
C PRO A 60 -2.96 3.60 9.62
N PRO A 61 -2.85 4.35 10.74
CA PRO A 61 -1.58 4.46 11.47
C PRO A 61 -1.31 3.33 12.47
N PHE A 62 -2.05 2.23 12.41
CA PHE A 62 -1.98 1.16 13.42
C PHE A 62 -0.58 0.59 13.60
N GLY A 63 0.12 0.32 12.49
CA GLY A 63 1.42 -0.32 12.54
C GLY A 63 2.55 0.58 13.03
N ILE A 64 2.30 1.89 13.17
CA ILE A 64 3.35 2.85 13.55
C ILE A 64 3.04 3.63 14.83
N SER A 65 1.88 3.41 15.45
CA SER A 65 1.48 4.19 16.63
C SER A 65 1.93 3.59 17.96
N GLY A 66 2.77 2.56 17.95
CA GLY A 66 3.55 2.16 19.13
C GLY A 66 2.99 1.06 20.00
N PHE A 67 1.79 0.56 19.73
CA PHE A 67 1.19 -0.52 20.51
C PHE A 67 1.21 -1.86 19.79
N TYR A 68 1.73 -1.90 18.59
CA TYR A 68 1.77 -3.07 17.73
C TYR A 68 3.20 -3.47 17.44
N GLU A 69 3.37 -4.58 16.77
CA GLU A 69 4.67 -5.14 16.44
C GLU A 69 5.47 -4.35 15.42
N GLY A 70 4.84 -3.41 14.71
CA GLY A 70 5.52 -2.56 13.76
C GLY A 70 6.46 -1.56 14.43
N HIS A 71 7.29 -0.92 13.64
CA HIS A 71 8.19 0.13 14.12
C HIS A 71 7.38 1.36 14.51
N LYS A 72 7.67 1.90 15.70
CA LYS A 72 7.05 3.11 16.16
C LYS A 72 7.52 4.31 15.35
N ALA A 73 6.57 5.06 14.79
CA ALA A 73 6.86 6.25 14.01
C ALA A 73 5.72 7.25 14.15
N THR A 74 5.99 8.53 13.85
CA THR A 74 4.97 9.56 13.81
C THR A 74 4.32 9.55 12.43
N PRO A 75 2.98 9.50 12.33
CA PRO A 75 2.31 9.58 11.04
C PRO A 75 2.58 10.92 10.37
N GLU A 76 2.94 10.90 9.09
CA GLU A 76 3.16 12.09 8.28
C GLU A 76 1.93 12.46 7.47
N LEU A 77 1.02 11.52 7.27
CA LEU A 77 -0.19 11.67 6.46
C LEU A 77 -1.42 11.39 7.29
N PRO A 78 -2.56 12.03 6.99
CA PRO A 78 -3.83 11.61 7.59
C PRO A 78 -4.18 10.19 7.16
N GLN A 79 -5.12 9.57 7.85
CA GLN A 79 -5.62 8.26 7.47
C GLN A 79 -6.47 8.40 6.22
N ASN A 80 -5.92 7.96 5.09
CA ASN A 80 -6.56 8.06 3.78
C ASN A 80 -6.92 6.69 3.21
N VAL A 81 -7.82 6.70 2.24
CA VAL A 81 -8.00 5.60 1.29
C VAL A 81 -7.43 6.08 -0.04
N TYR A 82 -6.56 5.28 -0.63
CA TYR A 82 -5.87 5.64 -1.87
C TYR A 82 -6.29 4.76 -3.03
N CYS A 83 -6.23 5.35 -4.22
CA CYS A 83 -6.27 4.63 -5.49
C CYS A 83 -4.90 4.71 -6.12
N LEU A 84 -4.33 3.56 -6.45
CA LEU A 84 -3.03 3.43 -7.09
C LEU A 84 -3.20 2.91 -8.51
N GLU A 85 -2.63 3.62 -9.47
CA GLU A 85 -2.52 3.14 -10.85
C GLU A 85 -1.20 2.42 -11.00
N PRO A 86 -1.18 1.08 -11.18
CA PRO A 86 0.06 0.33 -11.04
C PRO A 86 1.09 0.60 -12.12
N GLU A 87 0.67 1.00 -13.33
CA GLU A 87 1.61 1.28 -14.42
C GLU A 87 2.32 2.61 -14.25
N SER A 88 1.58 3.68 -14.00
CA SER A 88 2.13 5.01 -13.77
C SER A 88 2.62 5.21 -12.34
N ARG A 89 2.15 4.34 -11.41
CA ARG A 89 2.36 4.44 -9.97
C ARG A 89 1.78 5.72 -9.35
N LYS A 90 0.81 6.30 -10.01
CA LYS A 90 0.14 7.50 -9.51
C LYS A 90 -0.80 7.14 -8.37
N LEU A 91 -0.65 7.83 -7.26
CA LEU A 91 -1.55 7.73 -6.10
C LEU A 91 -2.51 8.91 -6.07
N SER A 92 -3.77 8.61 -5.75
CA SER A 92 -4.80 9.62 -5.53
C SER A 92 -5.55 9.30 -4.25
N VAL A 93 -5.93 10.31 -3.50
CA VAL A 93 -6.79 10.15 -2.33
C VAL A 93 -8.24 10.02 -2.82
N VAL A 94 -8.96 8.99 -2.35
CA VAL A 94 -10.36 8.79 -2.72
C VAL A 94 -11.31 9.00 -1.56
N LEU A 95 -10.79 8.92 -0.34
CA LEU A 95 -11.57 9.20 0.89
C LEU A 95 -10.67 9.81 1.96
#